data_571bcf389047472b74583d2fa1977d87
#
_entry.id   571bcf389047472b74583d2fa1977d87
#
_cell.length_a   1.000
_cell.length_b   1.000
_cell.length_c   1.000
_cell.angle_alpha   90.00
_cell.angle_beta   90.00
_cell.angle_gamma   90.00
#
_symmetry.space_group_name_H-M   'P 1'
#
loop_
_entity.id
_entity.type
_entity.pdbx_description
1 polymer ?
#
loop_
_entity_poly.entity_id
_entity_poly.type
_entity_poly.pdbx_seq_one_letter_code
_entity_poly.pdbx_strand_id
1 'polypeptide(L)'
;MSSKETIYLSEFCDVFYDPEKNVVLVHWKKYCELETYRLPLEKALQVIREHSGCNYVADTRDGFEDNPLDTKWVAEYFMPKAKEYGCRIIYFIIDKKNSLKDELEGQEKDSASLLEFRYIYGIDEV
;
A
#
# COMPACT_ATOMS: atom_id res chain seq x y z
N MET A 1 22.17 8.80 4.45
CA MET A 1 20.97 9.22 3.73
C MET A 1 20.34 8.05 3.02
N SER A 2 19.10 7.76 3.33
CA SER A 2 18.40 6.72 2.57
C SER A 2 18.08 7.26 1.18
N SER A 3 18.37 6.50 0.16
CA SER A 3 17.92 6.82 -1.18
C SER A 3 16.85 5.81 -1.55
N LYS A 4 15.65 6.31 -1.77
CA LYS A 4 14.54 5.48 -2.23
C LYS A 4 14.83 5.00 -3.65
N GLU A 5 14.57 3.74 -3.88
CA GLU A 5 14.66 3.18 -5.22
C GLU A 5 13.32 3.36 -5.92
N THR A 6 13.35 3.93 -7.12
CA THR A 6 12.15 4.09 -7.93
C THR A 6 11.83 2.75 -8.60
N ILE A 7 10.65 2.21 -8.31
CA ILE A 7 10.20 0.93 -8.85
C ILE A 7 9.27 1.12 -10.05
N TYR A 8 8.35 2.09 -9.95
CA TYR A 8 7.35 2.32 -10.97
C TYR A 8 6.82 3.75 -10.87
N LEU A 9 6.70 4.43 -11.99
CA LEU A 9 6.15 5.79 -12.05
C LEU A 9 5.04 5.86 -13.09
N SER A 10 3.92 6.49 -12.72
CA SER A 10 2.83 6.76 -13.64
C SER A 10 2.11 8.04 -13.22
N GLU A 11 1.17 8.50 -14.04
CA GLU A 11 0.37 9.66 -13.65
C GLU A 11 -0.60 9.35 -12.51
N PHE A 12 -0.89 8.06 -12.29
CA PHE A 12 -1.87 7.62 -11.29
C PHE A 12 -1.25 7.23 -9.97
N CYS A 13 -0.03 6.68 -9.99
CA CYS A 13 0.57 6.07 -8.80
C CYS A 13 2.07 5.88 -8.99
N ASP A 14 2.83 6.16 -7.95
CA ASP A 14 4.27 5.90 -7.92
C ASP A 14 4.58 4.83 -6.88
N VAL A 15 5.55 3.97 -7.18
CA VAL A 15 6.02 2.92 -6.28
C VAL A 15 7.50 3.08 -6.03
N PHE A 16 7.89 3.12 -4.74
CA PHE A 16 9.29 3.26 -4.31
C PHE A 16 9.63 2.19 -3.28
N TYR A 17 10.90 1.82 -3.22
CA TYR A 17 11.42 0.99 -2.15
C TYR A 17 12.36 1.83 -1.28
N ASP A 18 12.17 1.80 0.05
CA ASP A 18 13.03 2.47 1.01
C ASP A 18 13.87 1.40 1.72
N PRO A 19 15.17 1.28 1.38
CA PRO A 19 16.01 0.25 1.99
C PRO A 19 16.33 0.49 3.47
N GLU A 20 16.29 1.74 3.91
CA GLU A 20 16.57 2.06 5.31
C GLU A 20 15.47 1.57 6.23
N LYS A 21 14.21 1.74 5.82
CA LYS A 21 13.05 1.29 6.59
C LYS A 21 12.58 -0.10 6.19
N ASN A 22 13.10 -0.62 5.09
CA ASN A 22 12.67 -1.88 4.47
C ASN A 22 11.16 -1.90 4.24
N VAL A 23 10.68 -0.90 3.51
CA VAL A 23 9.27 -0.80 3.14
C VAL A 23 9.13 -0.45 1.67
N VAL A 24 8.05 -0.92 1.05
CA VAL A 24 7.63 -0.47 -0.26
C VAL A 24 6.55 0.59 -0.07
N LEU A 25 6.75 1.75 -0.67
CA LEU A 25 5.85 2.90 -0.57
C LEU A 25 5.08 3.05 -1.87
N VAL A 26 3.77 3.02 -1.79
CA VAL A 26 2.88 3.24 -2.93
C VAL A 26 2.16 4.57 -2.72
N HIS A 27 2.45 5.54 -3.56
CA HIS A 27 1.86 6.88 -3.50
C HIS A 27 0.76 7.01 -4.54
N TRP A 28 -0.48 6.99 -4.07
CA TRP A 28 -1.66 7.16 -4.92
C TRP A 28 -1.87 8.64 -5.21
N LYS A 29 -1.96 9.00 -6.50
CA LYS A 29 -2.05 10.40 -6.92
C LYS A 29 -3.37 10.77 -7.57
N LYS A 30 -4.00 9.82 -8.27
CA LYS A 30 -5.14 10.09 -9.12
C LYS A 30 -5.97 8.83 -9.26
N TYR A 31 -7.30 8.98 -9.38
CA TYR A 31 -8.18 7.82 -9.51
C TYR A 31 -7.76 6.90 -10.64
N CYS A 32 -7.75 5.62 -10.34
CA CYS A 32 -7.54 4.56 -11.32
C CYS A 32 -8.24 3.29 -10.83
N GLU A 33 -8.49 2.37 -11.74
CA GLU A 33 -9.19 1.13 -11.40
C GLU A 33 -8.70 -0.04 -12.25
N LEU A 34 -9.02 -1.25 -11.79
CA LEU A 34 -8.71 -2.51 -12.47
C LEU A 34 -7.21 -2.62 -12.78
N GLU A 35 -6.82 -2.85 -14.01
CA GLU A 35 -5.41 -3.07 -14.36
C GLU A 35 -4.51 -1.90 -13.95
N THR A 36 -4.99 -0.66 -14.12
CA THR A 36 -4.21 0.53 -13.76
C THR A 36 -3.99 0.64 -12.26
N TYR A 37 -4.97 0.18 -11.48
CA TYR A 37 -4.87 0.12 -10.02
C TYR A 37 -4.01 -1.06 -9.56
N ARG A 38 -4.19 -2.21 -10.18
CA ARG A 38 -3.55 -3.46 -9.75
C ARG A 38 -2.07 -3.55 -10.12
N LEU A 39 -1.69 -2.98 -11.25
CA LEU A 39 -0.29 -3.04 -11.72
C LEU A 39 0.71 -2.48 -10.71
N PRO A 40 0.52 -1.28 -10.13
CA PRO A 40 1.43 -0.80 -9.09
C PRO A 40 1.51 -1.73 -7.89
N LEU A 41 0.39 -2.35 -7.51
CA LEU A 41 0.36 -3.29 -6.39
C LEU A 41 1.06 -4.60 -6.72
N GLU A 42 0.99 -5.05 -7.97
CA GLU A 42 1.80 -6.20 -8.42
C GLU A 42 3.29 -5.89 -8.33
N LYS A 43 3.69 -4.66 -8.68
CA LYS A 43 5.07 -4.21 -8.53
C LYS A 43 5.49 -4.18 -7.06
N ALA A 44 4.59 -3.72 -6.18
CA ALA A 44 4.84 -3.72 -4.74
C ALA A 44 5.02 -5.13 -4.20
N LEU A 45 4.19 -6.09 -4.65
CA LEU A 45 4.33 -7.50 -4.26
C LEU A 45 5.70 -8.05 -4.65
N GLN A 46 6.18 -7.72 -5.83
CA GLN A 46 7.50 -8.16 -6.29
C GLN A 46 8.61 -7.63 -5.38
N VAL A 47 8.51 -6.37 -4.95
CA VAL A 47 9.46 -5.76 -4.02
C VAL A 47 9.43 -6.50 -2.68
N ILE A 48 8.25 -6.76 -2.14
CA ILE A 48 8.08 -7.49 -0.88
C ILE A 48 8.72 -8.88 -0.98
N ARG A 49 8.50 -9.55 -2.08
CA ARG A 49 9.07 -10.88 -2.33
C ARG A 49 10.61 -10.85 -2.37
N GLU A 50 11.19 -9.81 -2.94
CA GLU A 50 12.64 -9.67 -3.11
C GLU A 50 13.37 -9.21 -1.85
N HIS A 51 12.64 -8.65 -0.88
CA HIS A 51 13.23 -8.07 0.33
C HIS A 51 12.56 -8.67 1.57
N SER A 52 13.25 -9.60 2.21
CA SER A 52 12.73 -10.30 3.39
C SER A 52 12.28 -9.33 4.48
N GLY A 53 11.06 -9.51 4.98
CA GLY A 53 10.50 -8.67 6.03
C GLY A 53 10.01 -7.29 5.58
N CYS A 54 9.98 -7.04 4.26
CA CYS A 54 9.53 -5.76 3.73
C CYS A 54 8.04 -5.56 4.02
N ASN A 55 7.70 -4.40 4.59
CA ASN A 55 6.32 -4.01 4.84
C ASN A 55 5.81 -3.08 3.75
N TYR A 56 4.50 -2.86 3.75
CA TYR A 56 3.82 -2.07 2.74
C TYR A 56 3.32 -0.75 3.34
N VAL A 57 3.56 0.35 2.63
CA VAL A 57 3.08 1.68 3.02
C VAL A 57 2.27 2.26 1.87
N ALA A 58 1.01 2.57 2.11
CA ALA A 58 0.16 3.23 1.14
C ALA A 58 -0.04 4.69 1.54
N ASP A 59 0.47 5.62 0.72
CA ASP A 59 0.24 7.04 0.92
C ASP A 59 -1.08 7.40 0.23
N THR A 60 -2.12 7.61 1.05
CA THR A 60 -3.48 7.86 0.56
C THR A 60 -3.91 9.32 0.72
N ARG A 61 -2.98 10.23 1.02
CA ARG A 61 -3.33 11.64 1.24
C ARG A 61 -3.92 12.31 0.00
N ASP A 62 -3.46 11.90 -1.19
CA ASP A 62 -4.02 12.34 -2.47
C ASP A 62 -4.91 11.26 -3.08
N GLY A 63 -5.34 10.31 -2.26
CA GLY A 63 -6.06 9.13 -2.70
C GLY A 63 -7.53 9.35 -2.98
N PHE A 64 -8.20 8.27 -3.28
CA PHE A 64 -9.58 8.24 -3.77
C PHE A 64 -10.27 6.99 -3.23
N GLU A 65 -11.58 6.96 -3.36
CA GLU A 65 -12.37 5.78 -3.01
C GLU A 65 -12.20 4.72 -4.10
N ASP A 66 -11.78 3.50 -3.69
CA ASP A 66 -11.50 2.42 -4.62
C ASP A 66 -12.76 1.88 -5.29
N ASN A 67 -12.59 1.37 -6.52
CA ASN A 67 -13.59 0.55 -7.16
C ASN A 67 -13.83 -0.69 -6.28
N PRO A 68 -15.11 -1.08 -6.02
CA PRO A 68 -15.39 -2.25 -5.18
C PRO A 68 -14.73 -3.54 -5.63
N LEU A 69 -14.55 -3.73 -6.93
CA LEU A 69 -13.84 -4.91 -7.46
C LEU A 69 -12.37 -4.90 -7.05
N ASP A 70 -11.77 -3.73 -7.00
CA ASP A 70 -10.37 -3.60 -6.58
C ASP A 70 -10.20 -3.78 -5.09
N THR A 71 -11.15 -3.30 -4.29
CA THR A 71 -11.17 -3.54 -2.84
C THR A 71 -11.22 -5.04 -2.55
N LYS A 72 -12.06 -5.76 -3.28
CA LYS A 72 -12.17 -7.20 -3.15
C LYS A 72 -10.87 -7.89 -3.58
N TRP A 73 -10.28 -7.46 -4.68
CA TRP A 73 -9.01 -8.02 -5.18
C TRP A 73 -7.88 -7.81 -4.16
N VAL A 74 -7.83 -6.65 -3.51
CA VAL A 74 -6.83 -6.39 -2.47
C VAL A 74 -7.00 -7.39 -1.34
N ALA A 75 -8.22 -7.58 -0.84
CA ALA A 75 -8.48 -8.48 0.28
C ALA A 75 -8.22 -9.95 -0.07
N GLU A 76 -8.58 -10.37 -1.28
CA GLU A 76 -8.54 -11.78 -1.67
C GLU A 76 -7.23 -12.21 -2.32
N TYR A 77 -6.48 -11.26 -2.91
CA TYR A 77 -5.25 -11.57 -3.63
C TYR A 77 -4.04 -10.84 -3.05
N PHE A 78 -4.08 -9.51 -3.00
CA PHE A 78 -2.92 -8.71 -2.61
C PHE A 78 -2.47 -9.00 -1.17
N MET A 79 -3.39 -8.91 -0.22
CA MET A 79 -3.07 -9.11 1.20
C MET A 79 -2.53 -10.51 1.51
N PRO A 80 -3.16 -11.61 1.02
CA PRO A 80 -2.61 -12.94 1.23
C PRO A 80 -1.23 -13.13 0.61
N LYS A 81 -1.00 -12.59 -0.59
CA LYS A 81 0.30 -12.67 -1.26
C LYS A 81 1.36 -11.88 -0.51
N ALA A 82 1.02 -10.67 -0.05
CA ALA A 82 1.95 -9.86 0.72
C ALA A 82 2.40 -10.60 1.98
N LYS A 83 1.46 -11.20 2.69
CA LYS A 83 1.76 -12.01 3.88
C LYS A 83 2.64 -13.20 3.53
N GLU A 84 2.33 -13.90 2.46
CA GLU A 84 3.12 -15.05 1.99
C GLU A 84 4.57 -14.66 1.74
N TYR A 85 4.79 -13.47 1.20
CA TYR A 85 6.13 -12.97 0.87
C TYR A 85 6.87 -12.34 2.04
N GLY A 86 6.24 -12.28 3.23
CA GLY A 86 6.90 -11.80 4.44
C GLY A 86 6.45 -10.45 4.97
N CYS A 87 5.51 -9.80 4.31
CA CYS A 87 4.92 -8.56 4.83
C CYS A 87 4.13 -8.86 6.09
N ARG A 88 4.27 -8.01 7.11
CA ARG A 88 3.55 -8.18 8.39
C ARG A 88 2.68 -6.99 8.72
N ILE A 89 3.05 -5.80 8.27
CA ILE A 89 2.38 -4.56 8.63
C ILE A 89 2.03 -3.79 7.37
N ILE A 90 0.80 -3.29 7.33
CA ILE A 90 0.32 -2.37 6.31
C ILE A 90 0.16 -1.01 6.98
N TYR A 91 0.89 -0.01 6.49
CA TYR A 91 0.76 1.37 6.96
C TYR A 91 -0.06 2.15 5.95
N PHE A 92 -1.02 2.92 6.46
CA PHE A 92 -1.75 3.89 5.65
C PHE A 92 -1.36 5.28 6.10
N ILE A 93 -0.78 6.07 5.20
CA ILE A 93 -0.53 7.48 5.46
C ILE A 93 -1.83 8.22 5.10
N ILE A 94 -2.45 8.83 6.08
CA ILE A 94 -3.73 9.50 5.93
C ILE A 94 -3.60 11.00 6.25
N ASP A 95 -4.53 11.78 5.71
CA ASP A 95 -4.64 13.19 6.03
C ASP A 95 -5.65 13.33 7.17
N LYS A 96 -5.32 14.13 8.19
CA LYS A 96 -6.24 14.38 9.32
C LYS A 96 -7.58 14.93 8.88
N LYS A 97 -7.62 15.59 7.72
CA LYS A 97 -8.84 16.20 7.17
C LYS A 97 -9.55 15.30 6.18
N ASN A 98 -8.97 14.15 5.86
CA ASN A 98 -9.48 13.27 4.82
C ASN A 98 -10.37 12.19 5.43
N SER A 99 -11.48 11.88 4.73
CA SER A 99 -12.45 10.88 5.19
C SER A 99 -12.16 9.45 4.75
N LEU A 100 -11.06 9.21 4.05
CA LEU A 100 -10.72 7.86 3.56
C LEU A 100 -10.47 6.85 4.68
N LYS A 101 -10.32 7.30 5.90
CA LYS A 101 -10.10 6.42 7.04
C LYS A 101 -11.19 5.36 7.17
N ASP A 102 -12.45 5.73 6.94
CA ASP A 102 -13.57 4.79 7.06
C ASP A 102 -13.47 3.67 6.02
N GLU A 103 -13.07 4.01 4.79
CA GLU A 103 -12.85 3.00 3.74
C GLU A 103 -11.69 2.07 4.10
N LEU A 104 -10.59 2.65 4.61
CA LEU A 104 -9.42 1.87 4.99
C LEU A 104 -9.72 0.93 6.16
N GLU A 105 -10.51 1.38 7.12
CA GLU A 105 -10.98 0.54 8.22
C GLU A 105 -11.85 -0.61 7.70
N GLY A 106 -12.60 -0.38 6.62
CA GLY A 106 -13.35 -1.44 5.95
C GLY A 106 -12.44 -2.49 5.36
N GLN A 107 -11.35 -2.08 4.71
CA GLN A 107 -10.33 -3.01 4.20
C GLN A 107 -9.68 -3.80 5.33
N GLU A 108 -9.42 -3.15 6.46
CA GLU A 108 -8.87 -3.80 7.65
C GLU A 108 -9.78 -4.91 8.15
N LYS A 109 -11.09 -4.65 8.24
CA LYS A 109 -12.06 -5.65 8.68
C LYS A 109 -12.06 -6.87 7.77
N ASP A 110 -11.96 -6.67 6.46
CA ASP A 110 -11.95 -7.76 5.48
C ASP A 110 -10.68 -8.59 5.55
N SER A 111 -9.58 -8.02 6.04
CA SER A 111 -8.25 -8.64 6.04
C SER A 111 -7.62 -8.75 7.43
N ALA A 112 -8.35 -8.47 8.49
CA ALA A 112 -7.81 -8.31 9.85
C ALA A 112 -7.04 -9.52 10.38
N SER A 113 -7.38 -10.73 9.93
CA SER A 113 -6.69 -11.94 10.37
C SER A 113 -5.35 -12.17 9.69
N LEU A 114 -5.03 -11.39 8.65
CA LEU A 114 -3.85 -11.60 7.81
C LEU A 114 -2.66 -10.73 8.21
N LEU A 115 -2.89 -9.44 8.43
CA LEU A 115 -1.84 -8.44 8.63
C LEU A 115 -2.21 -7.45 9.72
N GLU A 116 -1.20 -6.81 10.31
CA GLU A 116 -1.42 -5.69 11.21
C GLU A 116 -1.60 -4.42 10.39
N PHE A 117 -2.52 -3.55 10.78
CA PHE A 117 -2.79 -2.28 10.10
C PHE A 117 -2.46 -1.12 11.03
N ARG A 118 -1.78 -0.10 10.50
CA ARG A 118 -1.43 1.12 11.24
C ARG A 118 -1.75 2.34 10.39
N TYR A 119 -2.37 3.33 11.02
CA TYR A 119 -2.72 4.60 10.38
C TYR A 119 -1.76 5.66 10.90
N ILE A 120 -1.03 6.30 9.97
CA ILE A 120 0.01 7.28 10.30
C ILE A 120 -0.20 8.55 9.47
N TYR A 121 0.46 9.63 9.86
CA TYR A 121 0.33 10.91 9.16
C TYR A 121 1.54 11.25 8.29
N GLY A 122 2.60 10.48 8.36
CA GLY A 122 3.78 10.68 7.55
C GLY A 122 4.72 9.48 7.58
N ILE A 123 5.57 9.39 6.57
CA ILE A 123 6.52 8.25 6.43
C ILE A 123 7.52 8.17 7.59
N ASP A 124 7.77 9.29 8.27
CA ASP A 124 8.66 9.33 9.42
C ASP A 124 8.12 8.55 10.62
N GLU A 125 6.84 8.20 10.61
CA GLU A 125 6.24 7.38 11.67
C GLU A 125 6.38 5.87 11.44
N VAL A 126 6.95 5.48 10.31
CA VAL A 126 7.18 4.06 10.01
C VAL A 126 8.37 3.52 10.80
#